data_27eed053f0237576db9b42485c4bedc4
#
_entry.id   27eed053f0237576db9b42485c4bedc4
#
_cell.length_a   1.000
_cell.length_b   1.000
_cell.length_c   1.000
_cell.angle_alpha   90.00
_cell.angle_beta   90.00
_cell.angle_gamma   90.00
#
_symmetry.space_group_name_H-M   'P 1'
#
loop_
_entity.id
_entity.type
_entity.pdbx_description
1 polymer ?
#
loop_
_entity_poly.entity_id
_entity_poly.type
_entity_poly.pdbx_seq_one_letter_code
_entity_poly.pdbx_strand_id
1 'polypeptide(L)'
;MKNVLEILFPAKADNTIRGSKIPFYIFTLYAILSTARSCIHLFAPDGGAGSIAGMDLSVAGAQGIIFAFALWGSSQLLFALIQLLVVIRYRSLVPLMWLMLILEVLLRQLVGATKTVTFAHTPPGAIGNQLVLPLAAFMLAWSVWSAIRQKG
;
A
#
# COMPACT_ATOMS: atom_id res chain seq x y z
N MET A 1 -25.96 -7.54 15.10
CA MET A 1 -24.88 -7.89 14.11
C MET A 1 -24.15 -6.59 13.79
N LYS A 2 -22.80 -6.58 13.81
CA LYS A 2 -22.06 -5.41 13.30
C LYS A 2 -22.24 -5.34 11.80
N ASN A 3 -22.60 -4.15 11.31
CA ASN A 3 -22.67 -3.86 9.90
C ASN A 3 -21.24 -3.78 9.34
N VAL A 4 -21.04 -4.12 8.06
CA VAL A 4 -19.76 -3.98 7.34
C VAL A 4 -19.19 -2.56 7.50
N LEU A 5 -20.06 -1.54 7.42
CA LEU A 5 -19.67 -0.15 7.61
C LEU A 5 -19.09 0.14 9.00
N GLU A 6 -19.61 -0.47 10.07
CA GLU A 6 -19.07 -0.32 11.43
C GLU A 6 -17.71 -1.02 11.62
N ILE A 7 -17.41 -2.02 10.78
CA ILE A 7 -16.10 -2.69 10.80
C ILE A 7 -15.08 -1.85 10.06
N LEU A 8 -15.46 -1.27 8.91
CA LEU A 8 -14.58 -0.40 8.12
C LEU A 8 -14.39 0.98 8.76
N PHE A 9 -15.48 1.56 9.27
CA PHE A 9 -15.52 2.91 9.84
C PHE A 9 -16.02 2.84 11.29
N PRO A 10 -15.20 2.36 12.22
CA PRO A 10 -15.61 2.26 13.61
C PRO A 10 -15.81 3.65 14.23
N ALA A 11 -16.87 3.83 15.02
CA ALA A 11 -17.15 5.07 15.71
C ALA A 11 -16.02 5.49 16.67
N LYS A 12 -15.22 4.52 17.15
CA LYS A 12 -14.02 4.74 17.95
C LYS A 12 -12.86 3.93 17.38
N ALA A 13 -11.79 4.62 17.01
CA ALA A 13 -10.52 3.98 16.68
C ALA A 13 -9.81 3.56 17.98
N ASP A 14 -9.51 2.27 18.10
CA ASP A 14 -8.88 1.67 19.28
C ASP A 14 -7.83 0.61 18.90
N ASN A 15 -7.15 0.05 19.91
CA ASN A 15 -6.09 -0.94 19.68
C ASN A 15 -6.59 -2.39 19.69
N THR A 16 -7.89 -2.62 19.44
CA THR A 16 -8.46 -3.96 19.38
C THR A 16 -8.39 -4.54 17.97
N ILE A 17 -8.00 -5.82 17.88
CA ILE A 17 -8.09 -6.57 16.61
C ILE A 17 -9.50 -7.15 16.54
N ARG A 18 -10.27 -6.74 15.54
CA ARG A 18 -11.62 -7.21 15.30
C ARG A 18 -11.57 -8.40 14.34
N GLY A 19 -11.99 -9.59 14.82
CA GLY A 19 -11.94 -10.80 14.04
C GLY A 19 -10.58 -11.53 14.10
N SER A 20 -10.20 -12.20 13.01
CA SER A 20 -8.95 -12.94 12.89
C SER A 20 -7.73 -12.04 13.01
N LYS A 21 -6.67 -12.55 13.66
CA LYS A 21 -5.38 -11.87 13.75
C LYS A 21 -4.53 -11.99 12.46
N ILE A 22 -4.85 -12.91 11.56
CA ILE A 22 -4.05 -13.15 10.35
C ILE A 22 -4.00 -11.93 9.45
N PRO A 23 -5.12 -11.28 9.07
CA PRO A 23 -5.08 -10.06 8.27
C PRO A 23 -4.26 -8.94 8.92
N PHE A 24 -4.26 -8.86 10.26
CA PHE A 24 -3.44 -7.87 10.98
C PHE A 24 -1.95 -8.16 10.82
N TYR A 25 -1.49 -9.40 11.00
CA TYR A 25 -0.06 -9.72 10.87
C TYR A 25 0.46 -9.56 9.44
N ILE A 26 -0.35 -9.96 8.44
CA ILE A 26 0.00 -9.76 7.03
C ILE A 26 0.05 -8.27 6.69
N PHE A 27 -0.90 -7.48 7.22
CA PHE A 27 -0.85 -6.03 7.05
C PHE A 27 0.39 -5.40 7.72
N THR A 28 0.79 -5.89 8.88
CA THR A 28 2.00 -5.43 9.57
C THR A 28 3.25 -5.65 8.71
N LEU A 29 3.39 -6.84 8.14
CA LEU A 29 4.49 -7.15 7.21
C LEU A 29 4.46 -6.21 6.00
N TYR A 30 3.28 -6.03 5.40
CA TYR A 30 3.10 -5.12 4.27
C TYR A 30 3.52 -3.67 4.64
N ALA A 31 3.11 -3.17 5.80
CA ALA A 31 3.45 -1.81 6.26
C ALA A 31 4.96 -1.62 6.42
N ILE A 32 5.67 -2.62 6.95
CA ILE A 32 7.14 -2.61 7.08
C ILE A 32 7.79 -2.57 5.69
N LEU A 33 7.38 -3.44 4.77
CA LEU A 33 7.91 -3.49 3.41
C LEU A 33 7.62 -2.20 2.63
N SER A 34 6.41 -1.65 2.80
CA SER A 34 6.01 -0.37 2.21
C SER A 34 6.88 0.78 2.71
N THR A 35 7.18 0.81 4.00
CA THR A 35 8.08 1.81 4.59
C THR A 35 9.48 1.71 4.00
N ALA A 36 10.06 0.51 3.97
CA ALA A 36 11.40 0.29 3.42
C ALA A 36 11.47 0.72 1.94
N ARG A 37 10.50 0.31 1.14
CA ARG A 37 10.41 0.71 -0.27
C ARG A 37 10.28 2.22 -0.44
N SER A 38 9.45 2.87 0.37
CA SER A 38 9.26 4.33 0.31
C SER A 38 10.54 5.08 0.66
N CYS A 39 11.31 4.59 1.63
CA CYS A 39 12.62 5.15 1.96
C CYS A 39 13.59 5.05 0.75
N ILE A 40 13.59 3.94 0.01
CA ILE A 40 14.41 3.81 -1.19
C ILE A 40 14.02 4.87 -2.22
N HIS A 41 12.73 5.02 -2.52
CA HIS A 41 12.28 6.03 -3.49
C HIS A 41 12.58 7.46 -3.05
N LEU A 42 12.58 7.75 -1.76
CA LEU A 42 12.89 9.09 -1.24
C LEU A 42 14.39 9.39 -1.19
N PHE A 43 15.22 8.42 -0.77
CA PHE A 43 16.62 8.66 -0.43
C PHE A 43 17.64 8.15 -1.44
N ALA A 44 17.26 7.23 -2.35
CA ALA A 44 18.18 6.78 -3.39
C ALA A 44 18.52 7.91 -4.36
N PRO A 45 19.77 8.00 -4.85
CA PRO A 45 20.21 9.08 -5.74
C PRO A 45 19.38 9.25 -7.02
N ASP A 46 18.84 8.14 -7.54
CA ASP A 46 17.99 8.10 -8.73
C ASP A 46 16.49 7.92 -8.40
N GLY A 47 16.13 7.98 -7.10
CA GLY A 47 14.77 7.66 -6.65
C GLY A 47 14.31 6.24 -6.98
N GLY A 48 15.21 5.36 -7.43
CA GLY A 48 14.89 4.04 -7.94
C GLY A 48 14.31 4.03 -9.36
N ALA A 49 14.34 5.16 -10.07
CA ALA A 49 13.81 5.26 -11.43
C ALA A 49 14.63 4.44 -12.42
N GLY A 50 15.95 4.58 -12.39
CA GLY A 50 16.87 3.78 -13.22
C GLY A 50 17.15 2.43 -12.59
N SER A 51 17.67 2.43 -11.36
CA SER A 51 18.19 1.23 -10.68
C SER A 51 17.13 0.16 -10.39
N ILE A 52 15.87 0.55 -10.16
CA ILE A 52 14.78 -0.37 -9.81
C ILE A 52 13.76 -0.48 -10.94
N ALA A 53 13.29 0.67 -11.47
CA ALA A 53 12.24 0.67 -12.48
C ALA A 53 12.76 0.45 -13.91
N GLY A 54 14.07 0.56 -14.16
CA GLY A 54 14.66 0.38 -15.48
C GLY A 54 14.31 1.49 -16.47
N MET A 55 14.12 2.72 -15.98
CA MET A 55 13.93 3.88 -16.85
C MET A 55 15.27 4.36 -17.41
N ASP A 56 15.27 4.82 -18.66
CA ASP A 56 16.44 5.46 -19.25
C ASP A 56 16.62 6.87 -18.66
N LEU A 57 17.70 7.08 -17.93
CA LEU A 57 18.07 8.34 -17.33
C LEU A 57 19.16 9.10 -18.12
N SER A 58 19.52 8.64 -19.31
CA SER A 58 20.42 9.35 -20.23
C SER A 58 19.72 10.43 -21.05
N VAL A 59 18.41 10.50 -20.98
CA VAL A 59 17.57 11.43 -21.75
C VAL A 59 17.56 12.85 -21.15
N ALA A 60 17.33 13.86 -21.98
CA ALA A 60 17.07 15.21 -21.51
C ALA A 60 15.84 15.22 -20.59
N GLY A 61 15.97 15.86 -19.42
CA GLY A 61 14.89 15.90 -18.41
C GLY A 61 14.89 14.74 -17.41
N ALA A 62 15.89 13.86 -17.41
CA ALA A 62 16.05 12.77 -16.44
C ALA A 62 15.96 13.25 -14.98
N GLN A 63 16.45 14.45 -14.67
CA GLN A 63 16.32 15.06 -13.34
C GLN A 63 14.85 15.24 -12.91
N GLY A 64 13.96 15.57 -13.84
CA GLY A 64 12.53 15.65 -13.59
C GLY A 64 11.91 14.29 -13.25
N ILE A 65 12.40 13.23 -13.88
CA ILE A 65 11.99 11.83 -13.58
C ILE A 65 12.43 11.47 -12.15
N ILE A 66 13.70 11.71 -11.81
CA ILE A 66 14.25 11.46 -10.47
C ILE A 66 13.48 12.24 -9.40
N PHE A 67 13.25 13.53 -9.66
CA PHE A 67 12.46 14.38 -8.75
C PHE A 67 11.04 13.85 -8.53
N ALA A 68 10.36 13.46 -9.62
CA ALA A 68 9.00 12.90 -9.52
C ALA A 68 8.97 11.59 -8.72
N PHE A 69 9.97 10.71 -8.89
CA PHE A 69 10.11 9.48 -8.11
C PHE A 69 10.36 9.75 -6.63
N ALA A 70 11.23 10.71 -6.31
CA ALA A 70 11.50 11.10 -4.93
C ALA A 70 10.27 11.76 -4.28
N LEU A 71 9.58 12.64 -5.00
CA LEU A 71 8.33 13.26 -4.53
C LEU A 71 7.23 12.22 -4.28
N TRP A 72 7.08 11.27 -5.19
CA TRP A 72 6.19 10.13 -4.99
C TRP A 72 6.61 9.28 -3.79
N GLY A 73 7.92 9.01 -3.63
CA GLY A 73 8.49 8.33 -2.48
C GLY A 73 8.14 9.01 -1.14
N SER A 74 8.19 10.34 -1.09
CA SER A 74 7.84 11.10 0.12
C SER A 74 6.36 10.92 0.51
N SER A 75 5.46 10.99 -0.47
CA SER A 75 4.03 10.75 -0.26
C SER A 75 3.73 9.32 0.18
N GLN A 76 4.43 8.35 -0.42
CA GLN A 76 4.31 6.95 -0.01
C GLN A 76 4.84 6.70 1.39
N LEU A 77 5.95 7.36 1.78
CA LEU A 77 6.49 7.26 3.13
C LEU A 77 5.50 7.78 4.16
N LEU A 78 4.88 8.93 3.91
CA LEU A 78 3.85 9.47 4.80
C LEU A 78 2.69 8.47 4.96
N PHE A 79 2.22 7.87 3.87
CA PHE A 79 1.17 6.84 3.95
C PHE A 79 1.62 5.58 4.70
N ALA A 80 2.86 5.14 4.50
CA ALA A 80 3.44 4.02 5.23
C ALA A 80 3.57 4.30 6.74
N LEU A 81 3.91 5.52 7.13
CA LEU A 81 3.93 5.93 8.54
C LEU A 81 2.53 5.89 9.18
N ILE A 82 1.49 6.29 8.42
CA ILE A 82 0.10 6.13 8.86
C ILE A 82 -0.24 4.63 9.03
N GLN A 83 0.18 3.76 8.12
CA GLN A 83 -0.01 2.32 8.25
C GLN A 83 0.67 1.76 9.50
N LEU A 84 1.91 2.17 9.79
CA LEU A 84 2.61 1.78 11.03
C LEU A 84 1.91 2.31 12.28
N LEU A 85 1.42 3.55 12.26
CA LEU A 85 0.64 4.10 13.37
C LEU A 85 -0.64 3.27 13.61
N VAL A 86 -1.32 2.86 12.55
CA VAL A 86 -2.49 1.97 12.65
C VAL A 86 -2.11 0.62 13.27
N VAL A 87 -1.01 0.02 12.84
CA VAL A 87 -0.51 -1.26 13.39
C VAL A 87 -0.17 -1.14 14.88
N ILE A 88 0.44 -0.04 15.29
CA ILE A 88 0.88 0.17 16.68
C ILE A 88 -0.29 0.56 17.58
N ARG A 89 -1.14 1.51 17.15
CA ARG A 89 -2.07 2.20 18.04
C ARG A 89 -3.55 2.05 17.70
N TYR A 90 -3.91 1.80 16.41
CA TYR A 90 -5.29 1.86 15.94
C TYR A 90 -5.68 0.60 15.15
N ARG A 91 -5.41 -0.57 15.70
CA ARG A 91 -5.58 -1.89 15.05
C ARG A 91 -6.98 -2.14 14.53
N SER A 92 -7.99 -1.51 15.14
CA SER A 92 -9.38 -1.56 14.66
C SER A 92 -9.59 -0.96 13.26
N LEU A 93 -8.63 -0.16 12.76
CA LEU A 93 -8.65 0.43 11.41
C LEU A 93 -7.98 -0.44 10.34
N VAL A 94 -7.42 -1.60 10.68
CA VAL A 94 -6.76 -2.48 9.69
C VAL A 94 -7.68 -2.87 8.53
N PRO A 95 -8.98 -3.18 8.72
CA PRO A 95 -9.88 -3.43 7.59
C PRO A 95 -10.01 -2.23 6.65
N LEU A 96 -10.06 -1.00 7.18
CA LEU A 96 -10.06 0.22 6.38
C LEU A 96 -8.74 0.37 5.61
N MET A 97 -7.60 0.06 6.21
CA MET A 97 -6.30 0.14 5.54
C MET A 97 -6.19 -0.85 4.38
N TRP A 98 -6.76 -2.05 4.50
CA TRP A 98 -6.87 -2.98 3.37
C TRP A 98 -7.71 -2.41 2.21
N LEU A 99 -8.82 -1.74 2.53
CA LEU A 99 -9.63 -1.05 1.52
C LEU A 99 -8.84 0.08 0.85
N MET A 100 -8.14 0.90 1.63
CA MET A 100 -7.30 1.99 1.10
C MET A 100 -6.19 1.46 0.19
N LEU A 101 -5.57 0.33 0.54
CA LEU A 101 -4.56 -0.33 -0.30
C LEU A 101 -5.16 -0.80 -1.64
N ILE A 102 -6.35 -1.39 -1.63
CA ILE A 102 -7.05 -1.78 -2.87
C ILE A 102 -7.25 -0.55 -3.76
N LEU A 103 -7.77 0.55 -3.20
CA LEU A 103 -7.99 1.79 -3.94
C LEU A 103 -6.68 2.37 -4.49
N GLU A 104 -5.61 2.36 -3.70
CA GLU A 104 -4.29 2.83 -4.14
C GLU A 104 -3.76 2.01 -5.31
N VAL A 105 -3.87 0.67 -5.27
CA VAL A 105 -3.42 -0.20 -6.37
C VAL A 105 -4.25 0.02 -7.62
N LEU A 106 -5.57 0.16 -7.48
CA LEU A 106 -6.47 0.45 -8.63
C LEU A 106 -6.14 1.80 -9.27
N LEU A 107 -5.87 2.84 -8.49
CA LEU A 107 -5.43 4.13 -9.01
C LEU A 107 -4.09 4.04 -9.74
N ARG A 108 -3.14 3.27 -9.23
CA ARG A 108 -1.86 3.01 -9.92
C ARG A 108 -2.06 2.26 -11.24
N GLN A 109 -2.97 1.28 -11.29
CA GLN A 109 -3.31 0.58 -12.53
C GLN A 109 -3.96 1.53 -13.55
N LEU A 110 -4.85 2.41 -13.10
CA LEU A 110 -5.46 3.44 -13.96
C LEU A 110 -4.40 4.37 -14.55
N VAL A 111 -3.43 4.82 -13.76
CA VAL A 111 -2.31 5.63 -14.25
C VAL A 111 -1.49 4.85 -15.28
N GLY A 112 -1.15 3.59 -15.01
CA GLY A 112 -0.40 2.74 -15.95
C GLY A 112 -1.14 2.48 -17.26
N ALA A 113 -2.48 2.40 -17.24
CA ALA A 113 -3.30 2.23 -18.43
C ALA A 113 -3.45 3.51 -19.26
N THR A 114 -3.39 4.69 -18.62
CA THR A 114 -3.60 5.98 -19.29
C THR A 114 -2.31 6.72 -19.64
N LYS A 115 -1.21 6.40 -18.96
CA LYS A 115 0.10 7.03 -19.12
C LYS A 115 1.16 5.94 -19.30
N THR A 116 1.35 5.56 -20.55
CA THR A 116 2.31 4.50 -20.92
C THR A 116 3.75 5.01 -20.82
N VAL A 117 4.59 4.20 -20.21
CA VAL A 117 6.04 4.43 -20.13
C VAL A 117 6.77 3.17 -20.59
N THR A 118 7.85 3.35 -21.35
CA THR A 118 8.71 2.24 -21.76
C THR A 118 9.77 1.98 -20.69
N PHE A 119 9.87 0.73 -20.25
CA PHE A 119 10.86 0.28 -19.29
C PHE A 119 11.80 -0.74 -19.95
N ALA A 120 13.07 -0.78 -19.56
CA ALA A 120 14.03 -1.78 -20.04
C ALA A 120 13.66 -3.20 -19.59
N HIS A 121 12.97 -3.33 -18.45
CA HIS A 121 12.44 -4.59 -17.91
C HIS A 121 11.16 -4.32 -17.12
N THR A 122 10.38 -5.35 -16.83
CA THR A 122 9.17 -5.20 -16.00
C THR A 122 9.54 -4.72 -14.61
N PRO A 123 9.10 -3.53 -14.17
CA PRO A 123 9.43 -3.04 -12.84
C PRO A 123 8.88 -3.96 -11.75
N PRO A 124 9.62 -4.23 -10.66
CA PRO A 124 9.14 -5.04 -9.54
C PRO A 124 7.82 -4.55 -8.95
N GLY A 125 7.58 -3.24 -8.99
CA GLY A 125 6.32 -2.62 -8.55
C GLY A 125 5.12 -3.03 -9.39
N ALA A 126 5.29 -3.30 -10.70
CA ALA A 126 4.21 -3.78 -11.55
C ALA A 126 3.77 -5.20 -11.16
N ILE A 127 4.75 -6.09 -10.94
CA ILE A 127 4.50 -7.46 -10.45
C ILE A 127 3.86 -7.40 -9.05
N GLY A 128 4.41 -6.56 -8.16
CA GLY A 128 3.87 -6.36 -6.82
C GLY A 128 2.41 -5.93 -6.82
N ASN A 129 2.02 -5.01 -7.69
CA ASN A 129 0.63 -4.56 -7.80
C ASN A 129 -0.34 -5.67 -8.23
N GLN A 130 0.11 -6.59 -9.11
CA GLN A 130 -0.70 -7.73 -9.54
C GLN A 130 -0.95 -8.74 -8.40
N LEU A 131 0.03 -8.91 -7.51
CA LEU A 131 -0.06 -9.83 -6.37
C LEU A 131 -0.79 -9.20 -5.18
N VAL A 132 -0.52 -7.92 -4.92
CA VAL A 132 -1.07 -7.22 -3.75
C VAL A 132 -2.58 -7.01 -3.86
N LEU A 133 -3.11 -6.77 -5.07
CA LEU A 133 -4.55 -6.53 -5.24
C LEU A 133 -5.41 -7.73 -4.80
N PRO A 134 -5.22 -8.96 -5.30
CA PRO A 134 -5.99 -10.12 -4.85
C PRO A 134 -5.72 -10.46 -3.37
N LEU A 135 -4.49 -10.29 -2.90
CA LEU A 135 -4.17 -10.48 -1.49
C LEU A 135 -4.95 -9.50 -0.60
N ALA A 136 -4.94 -8.22 -0.93
CA ALA A 136 -5.65 -7.19 -0.16
C ALA A 136 -7.16 -7.41 -0.16
N ALA A 137 -7.74 -7.79 -1.31
CA ALA A 137 -9.16 -8.13 -1.41
C ALA A 137 -9.52 -9.33 -0.52
N PHE A 138 -8.70 -10.38 -0.55
CA PHE A 138 -8.89 -11.56 0.29
C PHE A 138 -8.74 -11.24 1.79
N MET A 139 -7.72 -10.47 2.17
CA MET A 139 -7.49 -10.07 3.57
C MET A 139 -8.60 -9.16 4.09
N LEU A 140 -9.11 -8.25 3.26
CA LEU A 140 -10.27 -7.42 3.60
C LEU A 140 -11.50 -8.28 3.85
N ALA A 141 -11.82 -9.17 2.91
CA ALA A 141 -12.97 -10.08 3.03
C ALA A 141 -12.86 -10.94 4.29
N TRP A 142 -11.68 -11.51 4.56
CA TRP A 142 -11.42 -12.29 5.77
C TRP A 142 -11.55 -11.46 7.06
N SER A 143 -11.01 -10.25 7.08
CA SER A 143 -11.17 -9.33 8.21
C SER A 143 -12.63 -9.08 8.54
N VAL A 144 -13.43 -8.72 7.53
CA VAL A 144 -14.85 -8.41 7.67
C VAL A 144 -15.63 -9.65 8.11
N TRP A 145 -15.46 -10.76 7.41
CA TRP A 145 -16.15 -12.02 7.70
C TRP A 145 -15.87 -12.53 9.13
N SER A 146 -14.60 -12.52 9.54
CA SER A 146 -14.23 -12.98 10.88
C SER A 146 -14.73 -12.04 11.98
N ALA A 147 -14.77 -10.73 11.74
CA ALA A 147 -15.30 -9.75 12.68
C ALA A 147 -16.83 -9.88 12.86
N ILE A 148 -17.57 -10.25 11.81
CA ILE A 148 -19.00 -10.52 11.88
C ILE A 148 -19.25 -11.79 12.72
N ARG A 149 -18.44 -12.85 12.55
CA ARG A 149 -18.61 -14.14 13.22
C ARG A 149 -18.20 -14.15 14.69
N GLN A 150 -17.29 -13.28 15.13
CA GLN A 150 -16.82 -13.25 16.54
C GLN A 150 -17.92 -12.86 17.57
N LYS A 151 -19.14 -12.59 17.17
CA LYS A 151 -20.24 -12.23 18.07
C LYS A 151 -21.32 -13.32 18.20
N GLY A 152 -21.07 -14.49 17.68
CA GLY A 152 -21.82 -15.69 18.06
C GLY A 152 -21.08 -16.42 19.14
#